data_75de68d0a34914c8aec142abd29354b6
#
_entry.id   75de68d0a34914c8aec142abd29354b6
#
_cell.length_a   1.000
_cell.length_b   1.000
_cell.length_c   1.000
_cell.angle_alpha   90.00
_cell.angle_beta   90.00
_cell.angle_gamma   90.00
#
_symmetry.space_group_name_H-M   'P 1'
#
loop_
_entity.id
_entity.type
_entity.pdbx_description
1 polymer ?
#
loop_
_entity_poly.entity_id
_entity_poly.type
_entity_poly.pdbx_seq_one_letter_code
_entity_poly.pdbx_strand_id
1 'polypeptide(L)'
;MNKETIITILFAVIFGLASCNRDSNYEDKVEQVTVYVSAETGMFYNVPNTTLEEGMMIRVDGEDNYICIAFNTIAGFTYEKGNEYELLVKKTKLANPPKDSGSIRYELIRIVSQRNG
;
A
#
# COMPACT_ATOMS: atom_id res chain seq x y z
N MET A 1 -16.64 26.07 -11.68
CA MET A 1 -17.70 25.11 -11.99
C MET A 1 -17.43 24.34 -13.22
N ASN A 2 -17.39 25.02 -14.33
CA ASN A 2 -17.21 24.34 -15.59
C ASN A 2 -15.90 23.60 -15.69
N LYS A 3 -14.89 24.10 -15.01
CA LYS A 3 -13.58 23.47 -15.05
C LYS A 3 -13.62 22.07 -14.44
N GLU A 4 -14.34 21.94 -13.36
CA GLU A 4 -14.43 20.65 -12.71
C GLU A 4 -15.12 19.63 -13.57
N THR A 5 -16.15 20.08 -14.27
CA THR A 5 -16.87 19.19 -15.15
C THR A 5 -15.97 18.70 -16.28
N ILE A 6 -15.17 19.60 -16.81
CA ILE A 6 -14.25 19.24 -17.88
C ILE A 6 -13.26 18.23 -17.42
N ILE A 7 -12.72 18.42 -16.22
CA ILE A 7 -11.74 17.50 -15.68
C ILE A 7 -12.36 16.12 -15.53
N THR A 8 -13.60 16.06 -15.09
CA THR A 8 -14.28 14.78 -14.94
C THR A 8 -14.37 14.06 -16.27
N ILE A 9 -14.67 14.80 -17.31
CA ILE A 9 -14.78 14.21 -18.64
C ILE A 9 -13.44 13.62 -19.08
N LEU A 10 -12.37 14.31 -18.78
CA LEU A 10 -11.04 13.80 -19.13
C LEU A 10 -10.77 12.48 -18.46
N PHE A 11 -11.14 12.36 -17.20
CA PHE A 11 -10.95 11.10 -16.51
C PHE A 11 -11.74 9.98 -17.16
N ALA A 12 -12.94 10.28 -17.59
CA ALA A 12 -13.74 9.28 -18.26
C ALA A 12 -13.08 8.79 -19.52
N VAL A 13 -12.46 9.69 -20.26
CA VAL A 13 -11.74 9.30 -21.46
C VAL A 13 -10.59 8.38 -21.15
N ILE A 14 -9.86 8.69 -20.08
CA ILE A 14 -8.74 7.86 -19.66
C ILE A 14 -9.23 6.47 -19.30
N PHE A 15 -10.32 6.38 -18.62
CA PHE A 15 -10.87 5.08 -18.28
C PHE A 15 -11.26 4.30 -19.53
N GLY A 16 -11.78 4.99 -20.51
CA GLY A 16 -12.10 4.32 -21.76
C GLY A 16 -10.88 3.69 -22.39
N LEU A 17 -9.77 4.38 -22.33
CA LEU A 17 -8.54 3.81 -22.85
C LEU A 17 -8.10 2.62 -22.06
N ALA A 18 -8.22 2.72 -20.74
CA ALA A 18 -7.83 1.63 -19.87
C ALA A 18 -8.62 0.37 -20.18
N SER A 19 -9.85 0.53 -20.59
CA SER A 19 -10.69 -0.62 -20.86
C SER A 19 -10.25 -1.41 -22.07
N CYS A 20 -9.34 -0.87 -22.84
CA CYS A 20 -8.82 -1.59 -24.00
C CYS A 20 -7.86 -2.70 -23.60
N ASN A 21 -7.47 -2.76 -22.37
CA ASN A 21 -6.52 -3.76 -21.91
C ASN A 21 -7.24 -5.06 -21.61
N ARG A 22 -7.57 -5.77 -22.61
CA ARG A 22 -8.28 -7.02 -22.43
C ARG A 22 -7.39 -8.17 -22.03
N ASP A 23 -6.10 -7.97 -22.15
CA ASP A 23 -5.15 -8.98 -21.74
C ASP A 23 -4.98 -9.00 -20.24
N SER A 24 -5.93 -8.47 -19.55
CA SER A 24 -5.82 -8.26 -18.12
C SER A 24 -5.71 -9.55 -17.32
N ASN A 25 -5.91 -10.69 -17.94
CA ASN A 25 -5.74 -11.95 -17.22
C ASN A 25 -4.39 -12.07 -16.57
N TYR A 26 -3.39 -11.40 -17.15
CA TYR A 26 -2.02 -11.48 -16.66
C TYR A 26 -1.51 -10.14 -16.20
N GLU A 27 -2.41 -9.19 -15.99
CA GLU A 27 -1.98 -7.87 -15.56
C GLU A 27 -2.05 -7.75 -14.05
N ASP A 28 -1.13 -6.97 -13.53
CA ASP A 28 -1.15 -6.66 -12.11
C ASP A 28 -2.37 -5.82 -11.79
N LYS A 29 -2.89 -6.00 -10.58
CA LYS A 29 -3.98 -5.17 -10.09
C LYS A 29 -3.41 -4.08 -9.21
N VAL A 30 -3.77 -2.84 -9.50
CA VAL A 30 -3.27 -1.69 -8.79
C VAL A 30 -4.43 -0.96 -8.16
N GLU A 31 -4.32 -0.64 -6.88
CA GLU A 31 -5.33 0.15 -6.19
C GLU A 31 -4.66 1.02 -5.14
N GLN A 32 -5.36 2.06 -4.75
CA GLN A 32 -4.89 2.92 -3.68
C GLN A 32 -5.60 2.55 -2.41
N VAL A 33 -4.84 2.41 -1.33
CA VAL A 33 -5.40 2.06 -0.03
C VAL A 33 -4.83 3.01 1.01
N THR A 34 -5.61 3.19 2.07
CA THR A 34 -5.14 3.93 3.24
C THR A 34 -4.58 2.95 4.24
N VAL A 35 -3.40 3.25 4.74
CA VAL A 35 -2.74 2.40 5.73
C VAL A 35 -2.46 3.23 6.97
N TYR A 36 -2.85 2.70 8.12
CA TYR A 36 -2.58 3.32 9.41
C TYR A 36 -1.40 2.62 10.05
N VAL A 37 -0.42 3.40 10.47
CA VAL A 37 0.78 2.86 11.10
C VAL A 37 0.80 3.30 12.55
N SER A 38 0.93 2.33 13.45
CA SER A 38 0.90 2.60 14.88
C SER A 38 2.21 3.22 15.35
N ALA A 39 2.12 4.02 16.41
CA ALA A 39 3.31 4.55 17.05
C ALA A 39 4.14 3.46 17.73
N GLU A 40 3.53 2.33 18.01
CA GLU A 40 4.20 1.22 18.67
C GLU A 40 4.59 0.16 17.66
N THR A 41 5.73 -0.46 17.91
CA THR A 41 6.20 -1.54 17.05
C THR A 41 5.75 -2.88 17.61
N GLY A 42 5.95 -3.92 16.83
CA GLY A 42 5.68 -5.28 17.25
C GLY A 42 6.77 -6.19 16.76
N MET A 43 6.53 -7.50 16.89
CA MET A 43 7.50 -8.50 16.46
C MET A 43 6.83 -9.43 15.47
N PHE A 44 7.62 -9.92 14.53
CA PHE A 44 7.14 -10.89 13.57
C PHE A 44 8.24 -11.88 13.26
N TYR A 45 7.87 -13.04 12.75
CA TYR A 45 8.84 -14.04 12.35
C TYR A 45 9.21 -13.82 10.89
N ASN A 46 10.50 -13.72 10.65
CA ASN A 46 11.02 -13.54 9.31
C ASN A 46 11.22 -14.93 8.68
N VAL A 47 10.31 -15.29 7.81
CA VAL A 47 10.33 -16.58 7.12
C VAL A 47 11.26 -16.47 5.92
N PRO A 48 12.06 -17.47 5.62
CA PRO A 48 12.09 -18.82 6.17
C PRO A 48 13.00 -19.00 7.40
N ASN A 49 13.68 -17.94 7.80
CA ASN A 49 14.68 -18.05 8.86
C ASN A 49 14.07 -18.28 10.23
N THR A 50 12.78 -18.00 10.40
CA THR A 50 12.09 -18.10 11.69
C THR A 50 12.76 -17.27 12.77
N THR A 51 13.41 -16.19 12.38
CA THR A 51 14.00 -15.25 13.31
C THR A 51 12.95 -14.22 13.71
N LEU A 52 12.88 -13.93 15.01
CA LEU A 52 11.94 -12.93 15.50
C LEU A 52 12.55 -11.55 15.29
N GLU A 53 11.84 -10.70 14.57
CA GLU A 53 12.31 -9.35 14.24
C GLU A 53 11.28 -8.31 14.58
N GLU A 54 11.77 -7.12 14.87
CA GLU A 54 10.89 -5.99 15.13
C GLU A 54 10.39 -5.41 13.83
N GLY A 55 9.11 -4.99 13.82
CA GLY A 55 8.53 -4.37 12.65
C GLY A 55 7.49 -3.35 13.05
N MET A 56 6.90 -2.74 12.05
CA MET A 56 5.87 -1.74 12.29
C MET A 56 4.49 -2.39 12.24
N MET A 57 3.59 -1.86 13.06
CA MET A 57 2.22 -2.35 13.12
C MET A 57 1.37 -1.52 12.18
N ILE A 58 0.75 -2.16 11.22
CA ILE A 58 -0.10 -1.46 10.27
C ILE A 58 -1.49 -2.07 10.23
N ARG A 59 -2.44 -1.24 9.84
CA ARG A 59 -3.81 -1.68 9.58
C ARG A 59 -4.26 -1.05 8.29
N VAL A 60 -4.66 -1.87 7.34
CA VAL A 60 -5.20 -1.37 6.08
C VAL A 60 -6.65 -0.98 6.30
N ASP A 61 -7.04 0.15 5.74
CA ASP A 61 -8.41 0.63 5.89
C ASP A 61 -9.38 -0.44 5.41
N GLY A 62 -10.39 -0.69 6.21
CA GLY A 62 -11.34 -1.75 5.93
C GLY A 62 -11.05 -3.05 6.67
N GLU A 63 -9.88 -3.17 7.25
CA GLU A 63 -9.52 -4.33 8.03
C GLU A 63 -9.62 -4.02 9.51
N ASP A 64 -9.85 -5.06 10.29
CA ASP A 64 -10.15 -4.87 11.69
C ASP A 64 -8.92 -4.87 12.58
N ASN A 65 -7.84 -5.49 12.13
CA ASN A 65 -6.70 -5.76 13.00
C ASN A 65 -5.42 -5.19 12.42
N TYR A 66 -4.51 -4.85 13.33
CA TYR A 66 -3.14 -4.51 12.94
C TYR A 66 -2.35 -5.77 12.70
N ILE A 67 -1.42 -5.69 11.76
CA ILE A 67 -0.45 -6.76 11.54
C ILE A 67 0.94 -6.14 11.61
N CYS A 68 1.92 -6.99 11.90
CA CYS A 68 3.29 -6.53 12.01
C CYS A 68 4.04 -6.88 10.73
N ILE A 69 4.68 -5.88 10.13
CA ILE A 69 5.43 -6.08 8.89
C ILE A 69 6.80 -5.44 9.04
N ALA A 70 7.69 -5.85 8.16
CA ALA A 70 9.05 -5.30 8.17
C ALA A 70 9.02 -3.81 7.87
N PHE A 71 10.00 -3.10 8.41
CA PHE A 71 10.06 -1.64 8.25
C PHE A 71 10.20 -1.22 6.80
N ASN A 72 10.73 -2.07 5.95
CA ASN A 72 10.95 -1.72 4.55
C ASN A 72 9.87 -2.25 3.62
N THR A 73 8.76 -2.71 4.15
CA THR A 73 7.71 -3.32 3.33
C THR A 73 7.06 -2.31 2.40
N ILE A 74 6.89 -1.07 2.85
CA ILE A 74 6.27 -0.04 2.02
C ILE A 74 7.39 0.79 1.41
N ALA A 75 7.56 0.63 0.09
CA ALA A 75 8.62 1.34 -0.61
C ALA A 75 8.41 2.84 -0.51
N GLY A 76 9.47 3.56 -0.25
CA GLY A 76 9.42 5.02 -0.14
C GLY A 76 9.00 5.55 1.21
N PHE A 77 8.67 4.68 2.15
CA PHE A 77 8.25 5.09 3.49
C PHE A 77 9.33 4.73 4.50
N THR A 78 9.69 5.69 5.31
CA THR A 78 10.64 5.50 6.41
C THR A 78 9.89 5.68 7.72
N TYR A 79 9.84 4.60 8.51
CA TYR A 79 9.14 4.62 9.79
C TYR A 79 10.06 5.16 10.88
N GLU A 80 9.49 5.99 11.75
CA GLU A 80 10.19 6.46 12.95
C GLU A 80 9.37 6.06 14.16
N LYS A 81 10.02 5.39 15.10
CA LYS A 81 9.36 4.96 16.31
C LYS A 81 8.75 6.12 17.06
N GLY A 82 7.59 5.88 17.63
CA GLY A 82 6.92 6.89 18.40
C GLY A 82 5.98 7.76 17.61
N ASN A 83 5.97 7.60 16.30
CA ASN A 83 5.08 8.38 15.43
C ASN A 83 4.03 7.46 14.85
N GLU A 84 2.80 7.94 14.80
CA GLU A 84 1.77 7.23 14.04
C GLU A 84 1.53 7.97 12.74
N TYR A 85 1.14 7.21 11.74
CA TYR A 85 1.00 7.72 10.39
C TYR A 85 -0.31 7.28 9.79
N GLU A 86 -0.83 8.13 8.93
CA GLU A 86 -1.86 7.73 7.98
C GLU A 86 -1.26 7.91 6.61
N LEU A 87 -1.20 6.84 5.83
CA LEU A 87 -0.52 6.84 4.54
C LEU A 87 -1.49 6.53 3.43
N LEU A 88 -1.28 7.17 2.29
CA LEU A 88 -1.91 6.76 1.06
C LEU A 88 -0.89 5.92 0.30
N VAL A 89 -1.24 4.70 -0.01
CA VAL A 89 -0.31 3.69 -0.50
C VAL A 89 -0.86 3.08 -1.78
N LYS A 90 0.04 2.86 -2.73
CA LYS A 90 -0.30 2.13 -3.94
C LYS A 90 -0.05 0.66 -3.66
N LYS A 91 -1.11 -0.13 -3.78
CA LYS A 91 -1.04 -1.57 -3.57
C LYS A 91 -1.12 -2.24 -4.92
N THR A 92 -0.10 -3.02 -5.25
CA THR A 92 -0.04 -3.74 -6.50
C THR A 92 -0.08 -5.23 -6.21
N LYS A 93 -1.07 -5.91 -6.77
CA LYS A 93 -1.14 -7.36 -6.69
C LYS A 93 -0.59 -7.90 -7.99
N LEU A 94 0.52 -8.60 -7.91
CA LEU A 94 1.23 -9.08 -9.07
C LEU A 94 0.51 -10.26 -9.70
N ALA A 95 0.38 -10.25 -11.02
CA ALA A 95 -0.22 -11.35 -11.74
C ALA A 95 0.71 -12.56 -11.76
N ASN A 96 2.01 -12.31 -11.90
CA ASN A 96 3.02 -13.37 -11.94
C ASN A 96 4.11 -13.04 -10.94
N PRO A 97 3.85 -13.29 -9.64
CA PRO A 97 4.84 -12.93 -8.63
C PRO A 97 6.08 -13.79 -8.73
N PRO A 98 7.24 -13.24 -8.37
CA PRO A 98 8.44 -14.05 -8.27
C PRO A 98 8.25 -15.16 -7.24
N LYS A 99 8.99 -16.23 -7.43
CA LYS A 99 8.78 -17.44 -6.67
C LYS A 99 8.97 -17.24 -5.17
N ASP A 100 9.98 -16.45 -4.80
CA ASP A 100 10.34 -16.28 -3.40
C ASP A 100 9.84 -14.98 -2.82
N SER A 101 9.00 -14.27 -3.55
CA SER A 101 8.47 -12.99 -3.08
C SER A 101 6.96 -13.09 -2.96
N GLY A 102 6.40 -12.29 -2.09
CA GLY A 102 4.95 -12.22 -2.01
C GLY A 102 4.35 -11.65 -3.30
N SER A 103 3.06 -11.79 -3.41
CA SER A 103 2.34 -11.33 -4.59
C SER A 103 1.91 -9.88 -4.50
N ILE A 104 2.17 -9.22 -3.38
CA ILE A 104 1.68 -7.87 -3.16
C ILE A 104 2.84 -6.94 -2.92
N ARG A 105 2.79 -5.77 -3.56
CA ARG A 105 3.77 -4.71 -3.38
C ARG A 105 3.08 -3.47 -2.87
N TYR A 106 3.73 -2.77 -1.97
CA TYR A 106 3.22 -1.51 -1.43
C TYR A 106 4.21 -0.40 -1.75
N GLU A 107 3.69 0.73 -2.18
CA GLU A 107 4.51 1.88 -2.49
C GLU A 107 3.83 3.13 -1.97
N LEU A 108 4.57 3.94 -1.21
CA LEU A 108 4.01 5.16 -0.63
C LEU A 108 3.67 6.16 -1.72
N ILE A 109 2.43 6.65 -1.70
CA ILE A 109 2.05 7.76 -2.56
C ILE A 109 2.29 9.06 -1.80
N ARG A 110 1.78 9.16 -0.57
CA ARG A 110 2.05 10.31 0.26
C ARG A 110 1.65 10.02 1.70
N ILE A 111 2.22 10.79 2.59
CA ILE A 111 1.85 10.74 4.00
C ILE A 111 0.67 11.70 4.19
N VAL A 112 -0.46 11.15 4.60
CA VAL A 112 -1.65 11.95 4.81
C VAL A 112 -1.54 12.72 6.13
N SER A 113 -1.08 12.04 7.17
CA SER A 113 -0.87 12.69 8.46
C SER A 113 0.18 11.95 9.24
N GLN A 114 0.79 12.64 10.18
CA GLN A 114 1.83 12.10 11.03
C GLN A 114 1.71 12.77 12.38
N ARG A 115 1.72 11.97 13.45
CA ARG A 115 1.60 12.48 14.81
C ARG A 115 2.52 11.71 15.73
N ASN A 116 3.06 12.41 16.73
CA ASN A 116 3.75 11.73 17.81
C ASN A 116 2.74 10.96 18.63
N GLY A 117 3.02 9.68 18.81
CA GLY A 117 2.12 8.82 19.53
C GLY A 117 2.31 8.86 21.04
#